data_2af2dd78410d391e02c6c872f6ed4edb
#
_entry.id   2af2dd78410d391e02c6c872f6ed4edb
#
_cell.length_a   1.000
_cell.length_b   1.000
_cell.length_c   1.000
_cell.angle_alpha   90.00
_cell.angle_beta   90.00
_cell.angle_gamma   90.00
#
_symmetry.space_group_name_H-M   'P 1'
#
loop_
_entity.id
_entity.type
_entity.pdbx_description
1 polymer ?
#
loop_
_entity_poly.entity_id
_entity_poly.type
_entity_poly.pdbx_seq_one_letter_code
_entity_poly.pdbx_strand_id
1 'polypeptide(L)'
;MERPIIIFDMDGTLLDLAYDDFIWNHQLPIRHAVTHGCTLEQSTESLFHFYQEHNHTLNWYSTRFWSAKVGVDTLTLQHEFKHKVALRSGCLELLDYLKTNGYPCWIATNADCEGLKFKLEHTQLADYFDVIISSESIGYAKESIEFWQKLQALHPFQINQAYFIDDTEKVLNSAKKFGIGNLITIAQPSSKGKIRTESPYRILQDLTDLIVLLEQAEDLKKYA
;
A
#
# COMPACT_ATOMS: atom_id res chain seq x y z
N MET A 1 21.43 1.16 -20.74
CA MET A 1 20.07 0.55 -20.74
C MET A 1 19.20 1.36 -19.80
N GLU A 2 17.95 1.55 -20.13
CA GLU A 2 16.99 2.22 -19.24
C GLU A 2 16.71 1.37 -18.00
N ARG A 3 16.67 1.98 -16.81
CA ARG A 3 16.37 1.30 -15.57
C ARG A 3 14.90 0.87 -15.53
N PRO A 4 14.57 -0.32 -14.99
CA PRO A 4 13.19 -0.71 -14.81
C PRO A 4 12.50 0.18 -13.77
N ILE A 5 11.20 0.40 -13.93
CA ILE A 5 10.39 1.13 -12.96
C ILE A 5 10.13 0.24 -11.74
N ILE A 6 10.25 0.83 -10.55
CA ILE A 6 9.91 0.20 -9.29
C ILE A 6 8.62 0.83 -8.77
N ILE A 7 7.56 0.06 -8.75
CA ILE A 7 6.23 0.48 -8.27
C ILE A 7 6.02 -0.09 -6.87
N PHE A 8 5.71 0.76 -5.92
CA PHE A 8 5.43 0.36 -4.55
C PHE A 8 3.97 0.59 -4.20
N ASP A 9 3.39 -0.34 -3.48
CA ASP A 9 2.29 -0.02 -2.58
C ASP A 9 2.81 0.80 -1.39
N MET A 10 1.91 1.42 -0.64
CA MET A 10 2.26 2.26 0.51
C MET A 10 2.05 1.53 1.84
N ASP A 11 0.80 1.21 2.18
CA ASP A 11 0.41 0.69 3.49
C ASP A 11 0.65 -0.82 3.61
N GLY A 12 1.52 -1.25 4.50
CA GLY A 12 2.00 -2.64 4.60
C GLY A 12 3.23 -2.92 3.74
N THR A 13 3.63 -1.98 2.87
CA THR A 13 4.80 -2.10 2.00
C THR A 13 5.91 -1.11 2.37
N LEU A 14 5.71 0.18 2.22
CA LEU A 14 6.63 1.24 2.65
C LEU A 14 6.36 1.65 4.10
N LEU A 15 5.09 1.68 4.49
CA LEU A 15 4.63 2.00 5.83
C LEU A 15 4.20 0.73 6.57
N ASP A 16 4.40 0.74 7.89
CA ASP A 16 3.96 -0.33 8.79
C ASP A 16 2.43 -0.31 8.89
N LEU A 17 1.77 -1.40 8.49
CA LEU A 17 0.33 -1.57 8.54
C LEU A 17 -0.24 -1.55 9.97
N ALA A 18 0.60 -1.64 11.00
CA ALA A 18 0.19 -1.56 12.40
C ALA A 18 -0.56 -0.26 12.73
N TYR A 19 -0.29 0.83 12.02
CA TYR A 19 -1.04 2.08 12.14
C TYR A 19 -2.49 1.91 11.68
N ASP A 20 -2.70 1.35 10.49
CA ASP A 20 -4.04 1.15 9.93
C ASP A 20 -4.82 0.13 10.77
N ASP A 21 -4.19 -0.97 11.20
CA ASP A 21 -4.77 -1.93 12.15
C ASP A 21 -5.24 -1.23 13.42
N PHE A 22 -4.42 -0.33 13.96
CA PHE A 22 -4.75 0.42 15.17
C PHE A 22 -5.94 1.37 14.97
N ILE A 23 -6.01 2.08 13.85
CA ILE A 23 -7.12 2.99 13.54
C ILE A 23 -8.42 2.21 13.35
N TRP A 24 -8.42 1.26 12.40
CA TRP A 24 -9.65 0.61 11.94
C TRP A 24 -10.18 -0.46 12.88
N ASN A 25 -9.29 -1.19 13.58
CA ASN A 25 -9.67 -2.30 14.45
C ASN A 25 -9.73 -1.95 15.94
N HIS A 26 -9.17 -0.78 16.35
CA HIS A 26 -9.18 -0.40 17.76
C HIS A 26 -9.81 0.97 18.00
N GLN A 27 -9.35 2.03 17.33
CA GLN A 27 -9.82 3.39 17.62
C GLN A 27 -11.20 3.68 17.05
N LEU A 28 -11.47 3.24 15.82
CA LEU A 28 -12.78 3.42 15.21
C LEU A 28 -13.90 2.72 15.99
N PRO A 29 -13.78 1.46 16.44
CA PRO A 29 -14.78 0.84 17.30
C PRO A 29 -15.06 1.63 18.59
N ILE A 30 -14.04 2.14 19.26
CA ILE A 30 -14.18 2.95 20.46
C ILE A 30 -14.95 4.25 20.15
N ARG A 31 -14.56 4.97 19.10
CA ARG A 31 -15.19 6.22 18.71
C ARG A 31 -16.64 6.01 18.25
N HIS A 32 -16.89 4.95 17.48
CA HIS A 32 -18.21 4.56 17.01
C HIS A 32 -19.13 4.21 18.19
N ALA A 33 -18.66 3.45 19.18
CA ALA A 33 -19.43 3.11 20.39
C ALA A 33 -19.88 4.36 21.13
N VAL A 34 -18.98 5.33 21.33
CA VAL A 34 -19.28 6.62 21.99
C VAL A 34 -20.30 7.43 21.16
N THR A 35 -20.11 7.52 19.86
CA THR A 35 -20.99 8.29 18.96
C THR A 35 -22.42 7.75 18.94
N HIS A 36 -22.58 6.42 18.98
CA HIS A 36 -23.89 5.76 18.86
C HIS A 36 -24.48 5.31 20.22
N GLY A 37 -23.81 5.56 21.33
CA GLY A 37 -24.29 5.17 22.66
C GLY A 37 -24.47 3.66 22.86
N CYS A 38 -23.62 2.86 22.21
CA CYS A 38 -23.64 1.40 22.30
C CYS A 38 -22.38 0.85 23.01
N THR A 39 -22.35 -0.45 23.31
CA THR A 39 -21.16 -1.07 23.90
C THR A 39 -20.06 -1.24 22.85
N LEU A 40 -18.81 -1.38 23.28
CA LEU A 40 -17.68 -1.63 22.38
C LEU A 40 -17.88 -2.93 21.60
N GLU A 41 -18.46 -3.97 22.21
CA GLU A 41 -18.77 -5.25 21.59
C GLU A 41 -19.77 -5.08 20.43
N GLN A 42 -20.89 -4.40 20.69
CA GLN A 42 -21.90 -4.08 19.66
C GLN A 42 -21.32 -3.25 18.52
N SER A 43 -20.48 -2.26 18.85
CA SER A 43 -19.80 -1.45 17.85
C SER A 43 -18.87 -2.27 16.97
N THR A 44 -18.05 -3.14 17.60
CA THR A 44 -17.09 -4.00 16.88
C THR A 44 -17.82 -4.96 15.94
N GLU A 45 -18.91 -5.59 16.40
CA GLU A 45 -19.72 -6.49 15.59
C GLU A 45 -20.36 -5.76 14.40
N SER A 46 -20.92 -4.57 14.63
CA SER A 46 -21.51 -3.75 13.57
C SER A 46 -20.49 -3.34 12.51
N LEU A 47 -19.30 -2.87 12.93
CA LEU A 47 -18.23 -2.49 12.01
C LEU A 47 -17.69 -3.69 11.23
N PHE A 48 -17.53 -4.86 11.87
CA PHE A 48 -17.10 -6.07 11.20
C PHE A 48 -18.07 -6.49 10.08
N HIS A 49 -19.38 -6.36 10.32
CA HIS A 49 -20.40 -6.62 9.30
C HIS A 49 -20.24 -5.66 8.11
N PHE A 50 -20.07 -4.36 8.36
CA PHE A 50 -19.83 -3.38 7.28
C PHE A 50 -18.53 -3.67 6.53
N TYR A 51 -17.48 -4.11 7.21
CA TYR A 51 -16.20 -4.49 6.58
C TYR A 51 -16.38 -5.66 5.62
N GLN A 52 -17.16 -6.67 5.98
CA GLN A 52 -17.42 -7.81 5.10
C GLN A 52 -18.18 -7.41 3.82
N GLU A 53 -19.15 -6.46 3.91
CA GLU A 53 -19.93 -6.00 2.77
C GLU A 53 -19.09 -5.24 1.72
N HIS A 54 -18.05 -4.53 2.15
CA HIS A 54 -17.32 -3.59 1.29
C HIS A 54 -15.87 -4.02 0.97
N ASN A 55 -15.41 -5.12 1.54
CA ASN A 55 -14.04 -5.58 1.39
C ASN A 55 -13.59 -5.67 -0.09
N HIS A 56 -12.40 -5.17 -0.38
CA HIS A 56 -11.79 -5.12 -1.72
C HIS A 56 -12.56 -4.30 -2.78
N THR A 57 -13.44 -3.43 -2.38
CA THR A 57 -14.06 -2.43 -3.25
C THR A 57 -13.36 -1.08 -3.10
N LEU A 58 -13.57 -0.15 -4.03
CA LEU A 58 -13.03 1.20 -3.91
C LEU A 58 -13.55 1.91 -2.64
N ASN A 59 -14.80 1.63 -2.23
CA ASN A 59 -15.37 2.15 -0.99
C ASN A 59 -14.63 1.67 0.27
N TRP A 60 -14.09 0.45 0.24
CA TRP A 60 -13.29 -0.08 1.35
C TRP A 60 -12.14 0.84 1.74
N TYR A 61 -11.53 1.48 0.76
CA TYR A 61 -10.35 2.32 0.93
C TYR A 61 -10.69 3.80 1.14
N SER A 62 -11.97 4.20 1.05
CA SER A 62 -12.39 5.60 1.10
C SER A 62 -12.70 6.07 2.52
N THR A 63 -11.86 6.94 3.05
CA THR A 63 -12.06 7.66 4.32
C THR A 63 -13.40 8.39 4.36
N ARG A 64 -13.77 9.05 3.25
CA ARG A 64 -15.04 9.77 3.11
C ARG A 64 -16.25 8.82 3.17
N PHE A 65 -16.17 7.67 2.47
CA PHE A 65 -17.21 6.67 2.51
C PHE A 65 -17.43 6.16 3.94
N TRP A 66 -16.36 5.78 4.63
CA TRP A 66 -16.45 5.28 6.00
C TRP A 66 -16.96 6.34 6.96
N SER A 67 -16.52 7.60 6.88
CA SER A 67 -17.04 8.68 7.71
C SER A 67 -18.56 8.82 7.59
N ALA A 68 -19.09 8.78 6.36
CA ALA A 68 -20.53 8.83 6.11
C ALA A 68 -21.27 7.56 6.60
N LYS A 69 -20.66 6.37 6.40
CA LYS A 69 -21.28 5.08 6.74
C LYS A 69 -21.40 4.88 8.25
N VAL A 70 -20.38 5.28 9.01
CA VAL A 70 -20.29 4.98 10.46
C VAL A 70 -20.59 6.19 11.35
N GLY A 71 -20.82 7.38 10.78
CA GLY A 71 -21.11 8.60 11.55
C GLY A 71 -19.94 9.10 12.41
N VAL A 72 -18.72 8.70 12.08
CA VAL A 72 -17.47 9.13 12.75
C VAL A 72 -16.57 9.76 11.69
N ASP A 73 -16.01 10.95 11.97
CA ASP A 73 -15.02 11.55 11.08
C ASP A 73 -13.71 10.73 11.15
N THR A 74 -13.57 9.79 10.21
CA THR A 74 -12.44 8.87 10.15
C THR A 74 -11.15 9.55 9.70
N LEU A 75 -11.22 10.66 8.96
CA LEU A 75 -10.03 11.43 8.61
C LEU A 75 -9.45 12.14 9.83
N THR A 76 -10.29 12.84 10.59
CA THR A 76 -9.87 13.45 11.85
C THR A 76 -9.31 12.41 12.82
N LEU A 77 -9.96 11.24 12.93
CA LEU A 77 -9.47 10.14 13.75
C LEU A 77 -8.07 9.67 13.32
N GLN A 78 -7.83 9.53 12.04
CA GLN A 78 -6.50 9.17 11.51
C GLN A 78 -5.45 10.25 11.87
N HIS A 79 -5.79 11.53 11.72
CA HIS A 79 -4.88 12.62 12.05
C HIS A 79 -4.53 12.72 13.55
N GLU A 80 -5.46 12.40 14.46
CA GLU A 80 -5.21 12.37 15.90
C GLU A 80 -4.05 11.42 16.26
N PHE A 81 -3.90 10.33 15.51
CA PHE A 81 -2.90 9.30 15.75
C PHE A 81 -1.78 9.26 14.71
N LYS A 82 -1.61 10.30 13.90
CA LYS A 82 -0.58 10.36 12.85
C LYS A 82 0.85 10.06 13.34
N HIS A 83 1.14 10.34 14.62
CA HIS A 83 2.42 10.04 15.24
C HIS A 83 2.75 8.54 15.32
N LYS A 84 1.80 7.66 15.02
CA LYS A 84 1.98 6.20 14.95
C LYS A 84 2.27 5.70 13.54
N VAL A 85 2.15 6.57 12.54
CA VAL A 85 2.60 6.22 11.18
C VAL A 85 4.11 6.02 11.22
N ALA A 86 4.56 4.84 10.82
CA ALA A 86 5.96 4.47 10.85
C ALA A 86 6.41 3.90 9.51
N LEU A 87 7.65 4.19 9.12
CA LEU A 87 8.29 3.56 7.98
C LEU A 87 8.64 2.11 8.34
N ARG A 88 8.59 1.23 7.37
CA ARG A 88 9.12 -0.11 7.51
C ARG A 88 10.64 -0.10 7.55
N SER A 89 11.21 -1.15 8.16
CA SER A 89 12.66 -1.37 8.17
C SER A 89 13.22 -1.35 6.75
N GLY A 90 14.36 -0.71 6.57
CA GLY A 90 15.05 -0.58 5.29
C GLY A 90 14.40 0.38 4.28
N CYS A 91 13.28 1.04 4.61
CA CYS A 91 12.54 1.89 3.66
C CYS A 91 13.41 3.03 3.10
N LEU A 92 13.96 3.87 3.97
CA LEU A 92 14.79 5.00 3.53
C LEU A 92 16.08 4.53 2.84
N GLU A 93 16.72 3.49 3.36
CA GLU A 93 17.93 2.93 2.76
C GLU A 93 17.67 2.45 1.33
N LEU A 94 16.58 1.72 1.10
CA LEU A 94 16.16 1.31 -0.23
C LEU A 94 15.87 2.50 -1.14
N LEU A 95 15.08 3.47 -0.68
CA LEU A 95 14.68 4.63 -1.50
C LEU A 95 15.90 5.50 -1.85
N ASP A 96 16.83 5.71 -0.93
CA ASP A 96 18.09 6.41 -1.18
C ASP A 96 18.94 5.67 -2.22
N TYR A 97 19.05 4.33 -2.12
CA TYR A 97 19.72 3.52 -3.11
C TYR A 97 19.10 3.66 -4.50
N LEU A 98 17.77 3.53 -4.61
CA LEU A 98 17.05 3.62 -5.87
C LEU A 98 17.25 5.00 -6.52
N LYS A 99 17.10 6.07 -5.74
CA LYS A 99 17.29 7.45 -6.21
C LYS A 99 18.73 7.69 -6.68
N THR A 100 19.73 7.27 -5.90
CA THR A 100 21.14 7.42 -6.24
C THR A 100 21.50 6.66 -7.52
N ASN A 101 20.92 5.50 -7.74
CA ASN A 101 21.17 4.66 -8.90
C ASN A 101 20.23 4.93 -10.10
N GLY A 102 19.37 5.96 -10.00
CA GLY A 102 18.53 6.41 -11.10
C GLY A 102 17.41 5.45 -11.48
N TYR A 103 16.85 4.71 -10.54
CA TYR A 103 15.64 3.91 -10.75
C TYR A 103 14.41 4.81 -10.67
N PRO A 104 13.54 4.83 -11.70
CA PRO A 104 12.24 5.48 -11.58
C PRO A 104 11.39 4.79 -10.52
N CYS A 105 10.86 5.55 -9.57
CA CYS A 105 10.08 5.04 -8.45
C CYS A 105 8.66 5.61 -8.46
N TRP A 106 7.66 4.76 -8.31
CA TRP A 106 6.26 5.14 -8.26
C TRP A 106 5.57 4.60 -7.00
N ILE A 107 4.55 5.33 -6.54
CA ILE A 107 3.55 4.80 -5.60
C ILE A 107 2.27 4.50 -6.38
N ALA A 108 1.73 3.30 -6.18
CA ALA A 108 0.40 2.88 -6.58
C ALA A 108 -0.31 2.28 -5.37
N THR A 109 -1.19 3.06 -4.73
CA THR A 109 -1.85 2.67 -3.47
C THR A 109 -3.37 2.63 -3.58
N ASN A 110 -4.00 1.79 -2.77
CA ASN A 110 -5.44 1.82 -2.57
C ASN A 110 -5.91 2.88 -1.56
N ALA A 111 -5.00 3.49 -0.78
CA ALA A 111 -5.36 4.63 0.07
C ALA A 111 -6.04 5.73 -0.76
N ASP A 112 -7.11 6.32 -0.23
CA ASP A 112 -7.74 7.48 -0.87
C ASP A 112 -6.82 8.71 -0.88
N CYS A 113 -7.18 9.73 -1.64
CA CYS A 113 -6.31 10.90 -1.84
C CYS A 113 -6.01 11.64 -0.54
N GLU A 114 -6.97 11.72 0.40
CA GLU A 114 -6.79 12.39 1.68
C GLU A 114 -5.85 11.60 2.60
N GLY A 115 -6.06 10.28 2.71
CA GLY A 115 -5.20 9.36 3.47
C GLY A 115 -3.78 9.33 2.92
N LEU A 116 -3.63 9.23 1.60
CA LEU A 116 -2.34 9.29 0.92
C LEU A 116 -1.60 10.60 1.22
N LYS A 117 -2.29 11.73 1.06
CA LYS A 117 -1.70 13.06 1.26
C LYS A 117 -1.13 13.22 2.66
N PHE A 118 -1.94 12.95 3.70
CA PHE A 118 -1.45 13.16 5.07
C PHE A 118 -0.31 12.22 5.45
N LYS A 119 -0.32 10.97 4.98
CA LYS A 119 0.76 10.00 5.23
C LYS A 119 2.06 10.45 4.56
N LEU A 120 2.01 10.92 3.33
CA LEU A 120 3.18 11.46 2.61
C LEU A 120 3.73 12.74 3.26
N GLU A 121 2.85 13.67 3.67
CA GLU A 121 3.25 14.88 4.39
C GLU A 121 3.92 14.56 5.74
N HIS A 122 3.40 13.55 6.45
CA HIS A 122 3.96 13.15 7.74
C HIS A 122 5.30 12.44 7.61
N THR A 123 5.46 11.58 6.60
CA THR A 123 6.66 10.77 6.38
C THR A 123 7.71 11.43 5.49
N GLN A 124 7.33 12.49 4.78
CA GLN A 124 8.17 13.22 3.81
C GLN A 124 8.73 12.32 2.68
N LEU A 125 8.00 11.27 2.32
CA LEU A 125 8.44 10.33 1.28
C LEU A 125 8.21 10.83 -0.15
N ALA A 126 7.39 11.86 -0.36
CA ALA A 126 6.95 12.28 -1.70
C ALA A 126 8.11 12.53 -2.68
N ASP A 127 9.23 13.08 -2.20
CA ASP A 127 10.40 13.48 -3.02
C ASP A 127 11.22 12.29 -3.57
N TYR A 128 10.86 11.05 -3.19
CA TYR A 128 11.45 9.84 -3.73
C TYR A 128 10.74 9.29 -4.96
N PHE A 129 9.54 9.83 -5.29
CA PHE A 129 8.68 9.22 -6.29
C PHE A 129 8.39 10.16 -7.46
N ASP A 130 8.57 9.64 -8.68
CA ASP A 130 8.27 10.37 -9.92
C ASP A 130 6.75 10.43 -10.20
N VAL A 131 6.01 9.39 -9.75
CA VAL A 131 4.57 9.27 -9.90
C VAL A 131 3.95 8.74 -8.61
N ILE A 132 2.87 9.38 -8.16
CA ILE A 132 2.13 9.00 -6.96
C ILE A 132 0.66 8.89 -7.34
N ILE A 133 0.10 7.68 -7.25
CA ILE A 133 -1.25 7.36 -7.70
C ILE A 133 -2.07 6.70 -6.59
N SER A 134 -3.24 7.30 -6.32
CA SER A 134 -4.31 6.69 -5.53
C SER A 134 -5.28 5.95 -6.45
N SER A 135 -5.78 4.80 -6.02
CA SER A 135 -6.85 4.08 -6.70
C SER A 135 -8.14 4.92 -6.82
N GLU A 136 -8.38 5.82 -5.88
CA GLU A 136 -9.50 6.77 -5.93
C GLU A 136 -9.39 7.68 -7.16
N SER A 137 -8.20 8.22 -7.47
CA SER A 137 -7.98 9.06 -8.65
C SER A 137 -8.13 8.31 -9.97
N ILE A 138 -7.83 7.01 -9.97
CA ILE A 138 -8.03 6.11 -11.12
C ILE A 138 -9.50 5.71 -11.28
N GLY A 139 -10.24 5.60 -10.16
CA GLY A 139 -11.63 5.15 -10.11
C GLY A 139 -11.80 3.62 -10.09
N TYR A 140 -10.72 2.87 -9.86
CA TYR A 140 -10.70 1.41 -9.71
C TYR A 140 -9.69 1.01 -8.64
N ALA A 141 -10.05 0.04 -7.77
CA ALA A 141 -9.12 -0.54 -6.82
C ALA A 141 -8.05 -1.39 -7.54
N LYS A 142 -6.85 -1.52 -6.96
CA LYS A 142 -5.72 -2.27 -7.55
C LYS A 142 -6.01 -3.75 -7.80
N GLU A 143 -7.00 -4.32 -7.14
CA GLU A 143 -7.49 -5.68 -7.37
C GLU A 143 -8.16 -5.87 -8.73
N SER A 144 -8.54 -4.77 -9.38
CA SER A 144 -9.17 -4.75 -10.70
C SER A 144 -8.11 -4.56 -11.79
N ILE A 145 -8.26 -5.25 -12.91
CA ILE A 145 -7.36 -5.10 -14.06
C ILE A 145 -7.49 -3.72 -14.72
N GLU A 146 -8.65 -3.10 -14.59
CA GLU A 146 -8.95 -1.76 -15.10
C GLU A 146 -8.06 -0.69 -14.44
N PHE A 147 -7.69 -0.87 -13.16
CA PHE A 147 -6.71 0.00 -12.51
C PHE A 147 -5.40 0.02 -13.29
N TRP A 148 -4.84 -1.15 -13.59
CA TRP A 148 -3.56 -1.30 -14.29
C TRP A 148 -3.61 -0.80 -15.72
N GLN A 149 -4.71 -1.06 -16.42
CA GLN A 149 -4.94 -0.55 -17.78
C GLN A 149 -4.97 0.99 -17.83
N LYS A 150 -5.68 1.61 -16.87
CA LYS A 150 -5.72 3.07 -16.77
C LYS A 150 -4.38 3.66 -16.32
N LEU A 151 -3.71 3.04 -15.36
CA LEU A 151 -2.37 3.46 -14.94
C LEU A 151 -1.41 3.48 -16.13
N GLN A 152 -1.38 2.41 -16.93
CA GLN A 152 -0.55 2.30 -18.12
C GLN A 152 -0.91 3.34 -19.20
N ALA A 153 -2.19 3.67 -19.34
CA ALA A 153 -2.63 4.68 -20.31
C ALA A 153 -2.22 6.10 -19.89
N LEU A 154 -2.23 6.40 -18.59
CA LEU A 154 -1.85 7.70 -18.02
C LEU A 154 -0.33 7.87 -17.93
N HIS A 155 0.36 6.81 -17.53
CA HIS A 155 1.81 6.77 -17.31
C HIS A 155 2.39 5.51 -17.97
N PRO A 156 2.73 5.56 -19.26
CA PRO A 156 3.27 4.42 -19.99
C PRO A 156 4.61 3.93 -19.42
N PHE A 157 4.77 2.60 -19.27
CA PHE A 157 5.99 1.97 -18.79
C PHE A 157 6.20 0.58 -19.43
N GLN A 158 7.42 0.04 -19.28
CA GLN A 158 7.77 -1.31 -19.77
C GLN A 158 7.21 -2.38 -18.80
N ILE A 159 5.98 -2.84 -19.07
CA ILE A 159 5.19 -3.70 -18.17
C ILE A 159 5.97 -4.96 -17.73
N ASN A 160 6.59 -5.66 -18.69
CA ASN A 160 7.31 -6.91 -18.43
C ASN A 160 8.65 -6.73 -17.68
N GLN A 161 9.18 -5.50 -17.60
CA GLN A 161 10.40 -5.18 -16.87
C GLN A 161 10.12 -4.53 -15.51
N ALA A 162 8.91 -4.00 -15.31
CA ALA A 162 8.54 -3.33 -14.07
C ALA A 162 8.58 -4.28 -12.87
N TYR A 163 8.98 -3.76 -11.72
CA TYR A 163 8.85 -4.37 -10.41
C TYR A 163 7.62 -3.79 -9.72
N PHE A 164 6.83 -4.63 -9.11
CA PHE A 164 5.73 -4.18 -8.26
C PHE A 164 5.78 -4.91 -6.92
N ILE A 165 5.82 -4.13 -5.85
CA ILE A 165 5.94 -4.59 -4.48
C ILE A 165 4.66 -4.24 -3.73
N ASP A 166 3.98 -5.26 -3.20
CA ASP A 166 2.68 -5.11 -2.51
C ASP A 166 2.51 -6.22 -1.47
N ASP A 167 1.92 -5.92 -0.34
CA ASP A 167 1.68 -6.89 0.71
C ASP A 167 0.45 -7.78 0.44
N THR A 168 -0.43 -7.36 -0.45
CA THR A 168 -1.73 -7.99 -0.74
C THR A 168 -1.67 -8.88 -1.98
N GLU A 169 -1.70 -10.21 -1.79
CA GLU A 169 -1.61 -11.18 -2.90
C GLU A 169 -2.73 -11.03 -3.93
N LYS A 170 -3.92 -10.58 -3.52
CA LYS A 170 -5.04 -10.33 -4.45
C LYS A 170 -4.70 -9.20 -5.43
N VAL A 171 -4.00 -8.17 -4.97
CA VAL A 171 -3.49 -7.08 -5.80
C VAL A 171 -2.39 -7.58 -6.74
N LEU A 172 -1.42 -8.35 -6.21
CA LEU A 172 -0.37 -8.97 -7.03
C LEU A 172 -0.94 -9.90 -8.10
N ASN A 173 -2.02 -10.64 -7.81
CA ASN A 173 -2.72 -11.48 -8.79
C ASN A 173 -3.34 -10.64 -9.93
N SER A 174 -3.87 -9.46 -9.63
CA SER A 174 -4.39 -8.52 -10.64
C SER A 174 -3.24 -7.98 -11.52
N ALA A 175 -2.16 -7.52 -10.89
CA ALA A 175 -0.96 -7.04 -11.57
C ALA A 175 -0.33 -8.12 -12.47
N LYS A 176 -0.30 -9.39 -12.02
CA LYS A 176 0.14 -10.54 -12.80
C LYS A 176 -0.72 -10.76 -14.05
N LYS A 177 -2.03 -10.70 -13.89
CA LYS A 177 -2.96 -10.83 -15.03
C LYS A 177 -2.78 -9.71 -16.06
N PHE A 178 -2.42 -8.53 -15.59
CA PHE A 178 -2.09 -7.39 -16.47
C PHE A 178 -0.76 -7.57 -17.20
N GLY A 179 0.19 -8.35 -16.64
CA GLY A 179 1.47 -8.70 -17.27
C GLY A 179 2.71 -8.07 -16.62
N ILE A 180 2.61 -7.49 -15.42
CA ILE A 180 3.81 -6.99 -14.70
C ILE A 180 4.76 -8.15 -14.44
N GLY A 181 6.03 -7.96 -14.82
CA GLY A 181 7.02 -9.04 -14.89
C GLY A 181 7.57 -9.48 -13.54
N ASN A 182 7.82 -8.55 -12.61
CA ASN A 182 8.46 -8.84 -11.35
C ASN A 182 7.53 -8.47 -10.19
N LEU A 183 6.91 -9.48 -9.58
CA LEU A 183 5.95 -9.33 -8.50
C LEU A 183 6.54 -9.83 -7.18
N ILE A 184 6.47 -9.01 -6.17
CA ILE A 184 7.14 -9.21 -4.89
C ILE A 184 6.18 -8.89 -3.76
N THR A 185 6.20 -9.70 -2.70
CA THR A 185 5.41 -9.44 -1.49
C THR A 185 6.29 -9.24 -0.26
N ILE A 186 5.67 -8.77 0.81
CA ILE A 186 6.32 -8.45 2.08
C ILE A 186 6.05 -9.57 3.09
N ALA A 187 7.08 -9.99 3.83
CA ALA A 187 6.95 -11.04 4.84
C ALA A 187 6.06 -10.63 6.02
N GLN A 188 6.21 -9.42 6.50
CA GLN A 188 5.49 -8.94 7.68
C GLN A 188 4.94 -7.51 7.45
N PRO A 189 3.79 -7.36 6.78
CA PRO A 189 3.20 -6.04 6.50
C PRO A 189 2.95 -5.18 7.75
N SER A 190 2.47 -5.80 8.82
CA SER A 190 2.28 -5.17 10.14
C SER A 190 3.30 -5.71 11.14
N SER A 191 4.04 -4.83 11.82
CA SER A 191 4.98 -5.21 12.89
C SER A 191 4.30 -5.91 14.07
N LYS A 192 2.98 -5.86 14.15
CA LYS A 192 2.14 -6.56 15.13
C LYS A 192 1.53 -7.86 14.58
N GLY A 193 1.64 -8.06 13.26
CA GLY A 193 1.08 -9.22 12.56
C GLY A 193 2.01 -10.43 12.52
N LYS A 194 1.49 -11.52 11.99
CA LYS A 194 2.27 -12.74 11.75
C LYS A 194 3.21 -12.56 10.56
N ILE A 195 4.37 -13.20 10.63
CA ILE A 195 5.30 -13.28 9.50
C ILE A 195 4.77 -14.29 8.49
N ARG A 196 4.67 -13.88 7.22
CA ARG A 196 4.34 -14.73 6.08
C ARG A 196 5.56 -15.57 5.72
N THR A 197 5.40 -16.87 5.71
CA THR A 197 6.46 -17.83 5.35
C THR A 197 6.28 -18.43 3.96
N GLU A 198 5.07 -18.33 3.38
CA GLU A 198 4.74 -18.91 2.09
C GLU A 198 3.94 -17.90 1.24
N SER A 199 4.25 -17.83 -0.05
CA SER A 199 3.53 -17.04 -1.04
C SER A 199 3.85 -17.56 -2.45
N PRO A 200 2.96 -17.43 -3.43
CA PRO A 200 3.26 -17.65 -4.83
C PRO A 200 4.21 -16.60 -5.43
N TYR A 201 4.51 -15.55 -4.68
CA TYR A 201 5.39 -14.44 -5.04
C TYR A 201 6.66 -14.47 -4.19
N ARG A 202 7.73 -13.84 -4.70
CA ARG A 202 8.95 -13.65 -3.90
C ARG A 202 8.62 -12.82 -2.66
N ILE A 203 9.11 -13.26 -1.51
CA ILE A 203 8.90 -12.60 -0.22
C ILE A 203 10.16 -11.82 0.13
N LEU A 204 10.04 -10.51 0.43
CA LEU A 204 11.10 -9.74 1.08
C LEU A 204 10.94 -9.82 2.59
N GLN A 205 12.01 -10.17 3.28
CA GLN A 205 12.06 -10.12 4.75
C GLN A 205 12.27 -8.68 5.23
N ASP A 206 13.14 -7.94 4.54
CA ASP A 206 13.39 -6.51 4.71
C ASP A 206 13.34 -5.81 3.33
N LEU A 207 13.05 -4.51 3.31
CA LEU A 207 12.99 -3.77 2.05
C LEU A 207 14.36 -3.69 1.35
N THR A 208 15.45 -3.73 2.09
CA THR A 208 16.82 -3.76 1.53
C THR A 208 17.13 -5.03 0.74
N ASP A 209 16.38 -6.13 0.93
CA ASP A 209 16.52 -7.32 0.10
C ASP A 209 16.27 -7.03 -1.39
N LEU A 210 15.48 -5.98 -1.71
CA LEU A 210 15.26 -5.57 -3.10
C LEU A 210 16.55 -5.04 -3.74
N ILE A 211 17.44 -4.39 -2.98
CA ILE A 211 18.73 -3.91 -3.48
C ILE A 211 19.54 -5.10 -4.04
N VAL A 212 19.65 -6.16 -3.24
CA VAL A 212 20.39 -7.37 -3.64
C VAL A 212 19.80 -7.99 -4.91
N LEU A 213 18.47 -8.00 -5.04
CA LEU A 213 17.79 -8.53 -6.22
C LEU A 213 18.09 -7.71 -7.49
N LEU A 214 18.09 -6.39 -7.37
CA LEU A 214 18.37 -5.49 -8.49
C LEU A 214 19.83 -5.61 -8.93
N GLU A 215 20.78 -5.68 -8.00
CA GLU A 215 22.20 -5.87 -8.30
C GLU A 215 22.46 -7.20 -9.02
N GLN A 216 21.86 -8.31 -8.54
CA GLN A 216 21.96 -9.61 -9.20
C GLN A 216 21.38 -9.58 -10.62
N ALA A 217 20.23 -8.90 -10.83
CA ALA A 217 19.62 -8.77 -12.15
C ALA A 217 20.48 -7.94 -13.11
N GLU A 218 21.20 -6.94 -12.62
CA GLU A 218 22.15 -6.15 -13.43
C GLU A 218 23.39 -6.95 -13.81
N ASP A 219 23.93 -7.70 -12.90
CA ASP A 219 25.11 -8.53 -13.18
C ASP A 219 24.82 -9.59 -14.25
N LEU A 220 23.65 -10.23 -14.19
CA LEU A 220 23.23 -11.18 -15.23
C LEU A 220 23.13 -10.52 -16.62
N LYS A 221 22.69 -9.24 -16.68
CA LYS A 221 22.61 -8.50 -17.96
C LYS A 221 23.97 -8.11 -18.55
N LYS A 222 25.02 -8.01 -17.74
CA LYS A 222 26.39 -7.72 -18.22
C LYS A 222 27.03 -8.90 -18.97
N TYR A 223 26.57 -10.11 -18.69
CA TYR A 223 27.13 -11.34 -19.24
C TYR A 223 26.22 -12.02 -20.29
N ALA A 224 25.06 -11.44 -20.60
CA ALA A 224 24.13 -11.92 -21.65
C ALA A 224 24.29 -11.09 -22.93
#